data_90745f5f0114c0a6867f03e49c77fe56
#
_entry.id   90745f5f0114c0a6867f03e49c77fe56
#
_cell.length_a   1.000
_cell.length_b   1.000
_cell.length_c   1.000
_cell.angle_alpha   90.00
_cell.angle_beta   90.00
_cell.angle_gamma   90.00
#
_symmetry.space_group_name_H-M   'P 1'
#
loop_
_entity.id
_entity.type
_entity.pdbx_description
1 polymer ?
#
loop_
_entity_poly.entity_id
_entity_poly.type
_entity_poly.pdbx_seq_one_letter_code
_entity_poly.pdbx_strand_id
1 'polypeptide(L)'
;MDAIQWIKAHLAPERCTSDKFFYDAMESQSDYGLPVIYKEFDPGKAWHWDDRGRILDYLFATCGQGARLLDFGPGDGWPSLPVAPFAGEVVGVDASARRVEVCAGNAARMGITNARFVHVPADGPLPFEDESFDGVMAATSIEQTPDPREALREIYRVLRPGGRLRMDYEGLGYYRGGKEREVWLLDMGEACRLIIYDRHIEEERADEYGLDFAMPPGEVASALAGEAGASAGAVGIEHVTLDALDALRPAITGAWVCTLSHPSGATYARWLREIGFSIVRPTHSGGPFARELFGRMLPEDRPASLEGVTQLLSPLVQVVVEMPAPVELDPMITAVK
;
A
#
# COMPACT_ATOMS: atom_id res chain seq x y z
N MET A 1 8.24 11.61 -30.30
CA MET A 1 7.42 12.00 -29.15
C MET A 1 6.76 10.73 -28.65
N ASP A 2 6.83 10.45 -27.36
CA ASP A 2 6.12 9.33 -26.73
C ASP A 2 4.82 9.82 -26.06
N ALA A 3 4.04 8.90 -25.48
CA ALA A 3 2.76 9.20 -24.83
C ALA A 3 2.89 10.27 -23.73
N ILE A 4 3.93 10.17 -22.89
CA ILE A 4 4.17 11.14 -21.79
C ILE A 4 4.53 12.51 -22.33
N GLN A 5 5.37 12.58 -23.34
CA GLN A 5 5.71 13.83 -24.01
C GLN A 5 4.48 14.47 -24.67
N TRP A 6 3.60 13.65 -25.25
CA TRP A 6 2.33 14.11 -25.81
C TRP A 6 1.42 14.69 -24.71
N ILE A 7 1.26 13.99 -23.58
CA ILE A 7 0.47 14.48 -22.44
C ILE A 7 0.98 15.84 -21.96
N LYS A 8 2.29 15.96 -21.73
CA LYS A 8 2.92 17.23 -21.30
C LYS A 8 2.72 18.36 -22.28
N ALA A 9 2.78 18.06 -23.57
CA ALA A 9 2.67 19.08 -24.64
C ALA A 9 1.24 19.56 -24.90
N HIS A 10 0.22 18.68 -24.71
CA HIS A 10 -1.14 18.95 -25.15
C HIS A 10 -2.15 19.15 -24.03
N LEU A 11 -1.88 18.66 -22.81
CA LEU A 11 -2.86 18.62 -21.72
C LEU A 11 -2.44 19.40 -20.47
N ALA A 12 -1.15 19.76 -20.33
CA ALA A 12 -0.62 20.47 -19.15
C ALA A 12 -1.11 19.87 -17.83
N PRO A 13 -0.75 18.61 -17.49
CA PRO A 13 -1.34 17.86 -16.37
C PRO A 13 -1.17 18.60 -15.04
N GLU A 14 -2.24 18.62 -14.25
CA GLU A 14 -2.27 19.23 -12.93
C GLU A 14 -1.55 18.32 -11.93
N ARG A 15 -0.77 18.91 -11.01
CA ARG A 15 -0.09 18.16 -9.94
C ARG A 15 -1.08 17.84 -8.83
N CYS A 16 -1.05 16.60 -8.36
CA CYS A 16 -1.86 16.16 -7.25
C CYS A 16 -1.07 15.21 -6.32
N THR A 17 -1.62 14.93 -5.16
CA THR A 17 -1.14 13.96 -4.19
C THR A 17 -1.75 12.57 -4.46
N SER A 18 -1.14 11.51 -3.92
CA SER A 18 -1.57 10.13 -4.16
C SER A 18 -2.98 9.82 -3.63
N ASP A 19 -3.38 10.44 -2.50
CA ASP A 19 -4.72 10.32 -1.97
C ASP A 19 -5.79 10.76 -2.99
N LYS A 20 -5.57 11.88 -3.68
CA LYS A 20 -6.46 12.37 -4.75
C LYS A 20 -6.30 11.60 -6.05
N PHE A 21 -5.09 11.13 -6.34
CA PHE A 21 -4.80 10.45 -7.59
C PHE A 21 -5.40 9.04 -7.64
N PHE A 22 -5.24 8.26 -6.58
CA PHE A 22 -5.64 6.86 -6.52
C PHE A 22 -6.87 6.63 -5.64
N TYR A 23 -6.77 7.03 -4.38
CA TYR A 23 -7.70 6.53 -3.37
C TYR A 23 -9.08 7.11 -3.54
N ASP A 24 -9.21 8.40 -3.79
CA ASP A 24 -10.52 9.03 -4.04
C ASP A 24 -11.14 8.51 -5.35
N ALA A 25 -10.33 8.17 -6.36
CA ALA A 25 -10.80 7.59 -7.60
C ALA A 25 -11.25 6.12 -7.44
N MET A 26 -10.50 5.32 -6.67
CA MET A 26 -10.89 3.93 -6.36
C MET A 26 -12.18 3.83 -5.57
N GLU A 27 -12.46 4.78 -4.68
CA GLU A 27 -13.70 4.84 -3.90
C GLU A 27 -14.94 5.10 -4.74
N SER A 28 -14.80 5.67 -5.93
CA SER A 28 -15.90 5.88 -6.88
C SER A 28 -16.22 4.65 -7.72
N GLN A 29 -15.46 3.56 -7.61
CA GLN A 29 -15.74 2.32 -8.34
C GLN A 29 -17.05 1.69 -7.86
N SER A 30 -17.94 1.38 -8.79
CA SER A 30 -19.25 0.77 -8.49
C SER A 30 -19.14 -0.63 -7.86
N ASP A 31 -18.05 -1.35 -8.12
CA ASP A 31 -17.78 -2.73 -7.69
C ASP A 31 -16.65 -2.84 -6.69
N TYR A 32 -16.36 -1.77 -5.94
CA TYR A 32 -15.34 -1.80 -4.89
C TYR A 32 -15.70 -2.87 -3.85
N GLY A 33 -15.15 -4.05 -4.06
CA GLY A 33 -15.40 -5.20 -3.20
C GLY A 33 -14.80 -4.97 -1.81
N LEU A 34 -15.50 -5.47 -0.78
CA LEU A 34 -14.96 -5.47 0.57
C LEU A 34 -13.59 -6.15 0.58
N PRO A 35 -12.58 -5.56 1.24
CA PRO A 35 -11.26 -6.15 1.37
C PRO A 35 -11.29 -7.54 1.99
N VAL A 36 -10.20 -8.26 1.81
CA VAL A 36 -9.99 -9.61 2.35
C VAL A 36 -10.30 -9.74 3.83
N ILE A 37 -9.96 -8.73 4.62
CA ILE A 37 -10.17 -8.73 6.07
C ILE A 37 -11.64 -8.91 6.49
N TYR A 38 -12.58 -8.70 5.58
CA TYR A 38 -14.02 -8.89 5.82
C TYR A 38 -14.57 -10.18 5.22
N LYS A 39 -13.74 -10.95 4.53
CA LYS A 39 -14.12 -12.25 4.01
C LYS A 39 -13.92 -13.31 5.08
N GLU A 40 -14.79 -14.30 5.09
CA GLU A 40 -14.61 -15.47 5.94
C GLU A 40 -13.27 -16.13 5.63
N PHE A 41 -12.52 -16.47 6.69
CA PHE A 41 -11.22 -17.12 6.55
C PHE A 41 -11.38 -18.52 5.97
N ASP A 42 -10.71 -18.79 4.86
CA ASP A 42 -10.66 -20.10 4.21
C ASP A 42 -9.26 -20.71 4.40
N PRO A 43 -9.11 -21.72 5.27
CA PRO A 43 -7.82 -22.36 5.52
C PRO A 43 -7.26 -23.10 4.31
N GLY A 44 -8.07 -23.33 3.27
CA GLY A 44 -7.65 -23.93 2.00
C GLY A 44 -6.98 -22.96 1.02
N LYS A 45 -6.94 -21.66 1.33
CA LYS A 45 -6.38 -20.62 0.46
C LYS A 45 -5.04 -20.09 0.95
N ALA A 46 -4.00 -20.27 0.16
CA ALA A 46 -2.63 -19.81 0.48
C ALA A 46 -2.55 -18.32 0.82
N TRP A 47 -3.32 -17.48 0.14
CA TRP A 47 -3.30 -16.04 0.37
C TRP A 47 -3.99 -15.61 1.69
N HIS A 48 -4.92 -16.43 2.25
CA HIS A 48 -5.44 -16.22 3.60
C HIS A 48 -4.37 -16.50 4.67
N TRP A 49 -3.47 -17.46 4.41
CA TRP A 49 -2.33 -17.71 5.28
C TRP A 49 -1.29 -16.59 5.19
N ASP A 50 -1.01 -16.10 3.96
CA ASP A 50 -0.14 -14.94 3.75
C ASP A 50 -0.64 -13.74 4.56
N ASP A 51 -1.92 -13.39 4.39
CA ASP A 51 -2.53 -12.28 5.10
C ASP A 51 -2.45 -12.47 6.63
N ARG A 52 -2.77 -13.67 7.13
CA ARG A 52 -2.64 -13.98 8.56
C ARG A 52 -1.20 -13.87 9.06
N GLY A 53 -0.24 -14.33 8.26
CA GLY A 53 1.18 -14.20 8.56
C GLY A 53 1.63 -12.74 8.65
N ARG A 54 1.14 -11.87 7.77
CA ARG A 54 1.42 -10.42 7.80
C ARG A 54 0.83 -9.74 9.04
N ILE A 55 -0.41 -10.08 9.41
CA ILE A 55 -1.04 -9.56 10.64
C ILE A 55 -0.21 -9.90 11.87
N LEU A 56 0.21 -11.16 12.00
CA LEU A 56 1.08 -11.60 13.09
C LEU A 56 2.47 -10.95 13.04
N ASP A 57 2.98 -10.71 11.85
CA ASP A 57 4.25 -10.00 11.61
C ASP A 57 4.21 -8.60 12.23
N TYR A 58 3.22 -7.77 11.85
CA TYR A 58 3.06 -6.44 12.42
C TYR A 58 2.91 -6.49 13.94
N LEU A 59 2.08 -7.40 14.45
CA LEU A 59 1.84 -7.54 15.88
C LEU A 59 3.12 -7.86 16.66
N PHE A 60 3.92 -8.80 16.18
CA PHE A 60 5.12 -9.25 16.92
C PHE A 60 6.30 -8.30 16.71
N ALA A 61 6.53 -7.81 15.51
CA ALA A 61 7.64 -6.91 15.22
C ALA A 61 7.52 -5.56 15.96
N THR A 62 6.28 -5.07 16.17
CA THR A 62 6.02 -3.85 16.95
C THR A 62 5.90 -4.11 18.45
N CYS A 63 5.99 -5.35 18.93
CA CYS A 63 5.64 -5.74 20.31
C CYS A 63 4.22 -5.31 20.70
N GLY A 64 3.29 -5.42 19.74
CA GLY A 64 1.97 -4.79 19.77
C GLY A 64 0.93 -5.40 20.73
N GLN A 65 1.23 -6.53 21.40
CA GLN A 65 0.28 -7.14 22.32
C GLN A 65 -0.02 -6.23 23.52
N GLY A 66 -1.28 -5.80 23.66
CA GLY A 66 -1.72 -4.87 24.70
C GLY A 66 -1.17 -3.44 24.56
N ALA A 67 -0.43 -3.13 23.51
CA ALA A 67 0.22 -1.86 23.26
C ALA A 67 -0.70 -0.83 22.60
N ARG A 68 -0.29 0.44 22.66
CA ARG A 68 -0.89 1.52 21.88
C ARG A 68 -0.14 1.67 20.56
N LEU A 69 -0.80 1.33 19.47
CA LEU A 69 -0.23 1.30 18.13
C LEU A 69 -0.73 2.46 17.27
N LEU A 70 0.16 3.00 16.45
CA LEU A 70 -0.19 3.85 15.30
C LEU A 70 -0.13 3.00 14.03
N ASP A 71 -1.14 3.13 13.17
CA ASP A 71 -1.11 2.62 11.80
C ASP A 71 -1.04 3.81 10.83
N PHE A 72 0.05 3.91 10.10
CA PHE A 72 0.32 4.99 9.18
C PHE A 72 -0.16 4.60 7.78
N GLY A 73 -1.28 5.18 7.33
CA GLY A 73 -1.93 4.86 6.07
C GLY A 73 -2.69 3.53 6.09
N PRO A 74 -3.71 3.36 6.98
CA PRO A 74 -4.46 2.11 7.11
C PRO A 74 -5.34 1.76 5.90
N GLY A 75 -5.48 2.65 4.93
CA GLY A 75 -6.34 2.44 3.78
C GLY A 75 -7.80 2.16 4.17
N ASP A 76 -8.23 0.93 4.04
CA ASP A 76 -9.57 0.48 4.44
C ASP A 76 -9.62 -0.19 5.82
N GLY A 77 -8.51 -0.13 6.57
CA GLY A 77 -8.37 -0.62 7.94
C GLY A 77 -7.42 -1.82 8.08
N TRP A 78 -6.61 -2.12 7.07
CA TRP A 78 -5.56 -3.13 7.15
C TRP A 78 -4.18 -2.47 7.36
N PRO A 79 -3.33 -2.91 8.31
CA PRO A 79 -3.54 -4.00 9.26
C PRO A 79 -4.23 -3.61 10.58
N SER A 80 -4.67 -2.35 10.75
CA SER A 80 -5.27 -1.83 11.99
C SER A 80 -6.33 -2.74 12.59
N LEU A 81 -7.36 -3.07 11.80
CA LEU A 81 -8.54 -3.77 12.32
C LEU A 81 -8.25 -5.25 12.67
N PRO A 82 -7.50 -6.01 11.85
CA PRO A 82 -7.10 -7.36 12.23
C PRO A 82 -6.14 -7.43 13.43
N VAL A 83 -5.35 -6.36 13.69
CA VAL A 83 -4.42 -6.28 14.83
C VAL A 83 -5.12 -5.81 16.11
N ALA A 84 -6.15 -4.97 15.98
CA ALA A 84 -6.86 -4.35 17.11
C ALA A 84 -7.30 -5.34 18.22
N PRO A 85 -7.80 -6.57 17.91
CA PRO A 85 -8.17 -7.53 18.96
C PRO A 85 -7.02 -7.95 19.89
N PHE A 86 -5.79 -7.74 19.50
CA PHE A 86 -4.58 -8.08 20.26
C PHE A 86 -3.92 -6.88 20.92
N ALA A 87 -4.20 -5.67 20.43
CA ALA A 87 -3.63 -4.42 20.90
C ALA A 87 -4.47 -3.81 22.04
N GLY A 88 -3.88 -2.87 22.79
CA GLY A 88 -4.62 -2.05 23.76
C GLY A 88 -5.45 -0.99 23.06
N GLU A 89 -4.85 -0.24 22.14
CA GLU A 89 -5.49 0.75 21.28
C GLU A 89 -4.78 0.76 19.93
N VAL A 90 -5.54 0.94 18.84
CA VAL A 90 -5.00 1.23 17.52
C VAL A 90 -5.51 2.58 17.04
N VAL A 91 -4.60 3.44 16.58
CA VAL A 91 -4.93 4.73 15.97
C VAL A 91 -4.44 4.69 14.53
N GLY A 92 -5.34 4.75 13.56
CA GLY A 92 -4.97 4.88 12.14
C GLY A 92 -4.96 6.34 11.72
N VAL A 93 -3.98 6.75 10.91
CA VAL A 93 -3.95 8.07 10.26
C VAL A 93 -3.91 7.90 8.76
N ASP A 94 -4.76 8.63 8.05
CA ASP A 94 -4.82 8.58 6.59
C ASP A 94 -5.01 9.97 6.00
N ALA A 95 -4.42 10.20 4.83
CA ALA A 95 -4.53 11.46 4.10
C ALA A 95 -5.86 11.59 3.34
N SER A 96 -6.56 10.48 3.10
CA SER A 96 -7.89 10.48 2.53
C SER A 96 -8.96 10.51 3.63
N ALA A 97 -9.75 11.59 3.66
CA ALA A 97 -10.91 11.68 4.55
C ALA A 97 -11.90 10.54 4.30
N ARG A 98 -12.04 10.12 3.04
CA ARG A 98 -12.90 9.00 2.65
C ARG A 98 -12.41 7.67 3.23
N ARG A 99 -11.09 7.42 3.22
CA ARG A 99 -10.50 6.22 3.83
C ARG A 99 -10.74 6.18 5.34
N VAL A 100 -10.65 7.31 6.01
CA VAL A 100 -10.98 7.40 7.45
C VAL A 100 -12.44 7.00 7.71
N GLU A 101 -13.39 7.45 6.88
CA GLU A 101 -14.81 7.03 6.98
C GLU A 101 -14.99 5.53 6.74
N VAL A 102 -14.31 4.98 5.71
CA VAL A 102 -14.33 3.54 5.39
C VAL A 102 -13.78 2.73 6.55
N CYS A 103 -12.63 3.11 7.12
CA CYS A 103 -12.04 2.47 8.30
C CYS A 103 -13.01 2.45 9.49
N ALA A 104 -13.64 3.58 9.80
CA ALA A 104 -14.60 3.69 10.89
C ALA A 104 -15.84 2.80 10.64
N GLY A 105 -16.36 2.79 9.43
CA GLY A 105 -17.46 1.92 9.02
C GLY A 105 -17.11 0.43 9.13
N ASN A 106 -15.88 0.06 8.76
CA ASN A 106 -15.37 -1.29 8.85
C ASN A 106 -15.14 -1.72 10.29
N ALA A 107 -14.58 -0.85 11.14
CA ALA A 107 -14.45 -1.10 12.58
C ALA A 107 -15.82 -1.41 13.23
N ALA A 108 -16.83 -0.57 12.94
CA ALA A 108 -18.19 -0.80 13.44
C ALA A 108 -18.78 -2.13 12.95
N ARG A 109 -18.59 -2.48 11.68
CA ARG A 109 -19.05 -3.74 11.07
C ARG A 109 -18.38 -4.96 11.69
N MET A 110 -17.10 -4.86 12.05
CA MET A 110 -16.34 -5.92 12.71
C MET A 110 -16.53 -5.95 14.23
N GLY A 111 -17.26 -5.00 14.84
CA GLY A 111 -17.43 -4.88 16.28
C GLY A 111 -16.16 -4.48 17.03
N ILE A 112 -15.22 -3.81 16.36
CA ILE A 112 -13.95 -3.34 16.94
C ILE A 112 -14.18 -1.97 17.57
N THR A 113 -13.89 -1.85 18.86
CA THR A 113 -14.14 -0.64 19.66
C THR A 113 -12.88 0.06 20.15
N ASN A 114 -11.72 -0.58 20.01
CA ASN A 114 -10.41 -0.06 20.44
C ASN A 114 -9.55 0.44 19.26
N ALA A 115 -10.16 0.64 18.10
CA ALA A 115 -9.53 1.29 16.94
C ALA A 115 -10.25 2.61 16.62
N ARG A 116 -9.48 3.65 16.31
CA ARG A 116 -10.01 4.93 15.83
C ARG A 116 -9.15 5.47 14.69
N PHE A 117 -9.74 6.27 13.83
CA PHE A 117 -9.09 6.77 12.62
C PHE A 117 -9.16 8.28 12.55
N VAL A 118 -8.08 8.91 12.08
CA VAL A 118 -7.90 10.35 12.04
C VAL A 118 -7.44 10.77 10.65
N HIS A 119 -8.13 11.72 10.05
CA HIS A 119 -7.69 12.35 8.82
C HIS A 119 -6.54 13.32 9.10
N VAL A 120 -5.42 13.16 8.39
CA VAL A 120 -4.24 14.02 8.49
C VAL A 120 -3.78 14.35 7.08
N PRO A 121 -3.60 15.62 6.70
CA PRO A 121 -3.05 15.97 5.38
C PRO A 121 -1.74 15.24 5.09
N ALA A 122 -1.52 14.82 3.85
CA ALA A 122 -0.37 14.01 3.44
C ALA A 122 1.01 14.67 3.71
N ASP A 123 1.04 16.00 3.78
CA ASP A 123 2.21 16.84 4.08
C ASP A 123 2.17 17.46 5.48
N GLY A 124 1.17 17.09 6.29
CA GLY A 124 0.97 17.64 7.64
C GLY A 124 1.72 16.84 8.71
N PRO A 125 2.04 17.50 9.86
CA PRO A 125 2.58 16.80 11.02
C PRO A 125 1.51 15.87 11.62
N LEU A 126 1.95 14.80 12.27
CA LEU A 126 1.05 13.93 13.01
C LEU A 126 0.45 14.67 14.24
N PRO A 127 -0.88 14.68 14.43
CA PRO A 127 -1.56 15.44 15.49
C PRO A 127 -1.46 14.73 16.85
N PHE A 128 -0.29 14.23 17.20
CA PHE A 128 -0.01 13.53 18.44
C PHE A 128 1.21 14.12 19.15
N GLU A 129 1.20 13.99 20.46
CA GLU A 129 2.33 14.36 21.28
C GLU A 129 3.55 13.45 21.01
N ASP A 130 4.74 13.95 21.33
CA ASP A 130 5.95 13.15 21.32
C ASP A 130 5.79 11.93 22.22
N GLU A 131 6.41 10.82 21.83
CA GLU A 131 6.49 9.61 22.64
C GLU A 131 5.13 9.05 23.10
N SER A 132 4.12 9.14 22.24
CA SER A 132 2.74 8.75 22.56
C SER A 132 2.37 7.32 22.13
N PHE A 133 3.20 6.64 21.33
CA PHE A 133 2.93 5.29 20.83
C PHE A 133 4.02 4.29 21.21
N ASP A 134 3.62 3.06 21.50
CA ASP A 134 4.53 1.95 21.78
C ASP A 134 5.07 1.32 20.50
N GLY A 135 4.28 1.35 19.41
CA GLY A 135 4.67 0.83 18.09
C GLY A 135 3.95 1.54 16.95
N VAL A 136 4.56 1.48 15.78
CA VAL A 136 4.00 2.00 14.52
C VAL A 136 4.03 0.92 13.45
N MET A 137 2.92 0.75 12.77
CA MET A 137 2.77 -0.08 11.57
C MET A 137 2.66 0.84 10.36
N ALA A 138 3.30 0.48 9.26
CA ALA A 138 3.16 1.16 7.97
C ALA A 138 3.20 0.11 6.85
N ALA A 139 2.10 -0.02 6.13
CA ALA A 139 1.95 -1.02 5.09
C ALA A 139 1.86 -0.33 3.72
N THR A 140 2.98 -0.25 2.99
CA THR A 140 3.08 0.40 1.67
C THR A 140 2.44 1.80 1.63
N SER A 141 2.74 2.62 2.64
CA SER A 141 2.08 3.90 2.85
C SER A 141 3.04 5.09 2.97
N ILE A 142 4.26 4.86 3.45
CA ILE A 142 5.26 5.93 3.65
C ILE A 142 5.67 6.53 2.32
N GLU A 143 5.91 5.71 1.30
CA GLU A 143 6.25 6.12 -0.07
C GLU A 143 5.12 6.87 -0.77
N GLN A 144 3.88 6.76 -0.28
CA GLN A 144 2.73 7.49 -0.79
C GLN A 144 2.68 8.95 -0.30
N THR A 145 3.53 9.31 0.65
CA THR A 145 3.63 10.70 1.14
C THR A 145 4.50 11.56 0.21
N PRO A 146 4.27 12.88 0.15
CA PRO A 146 5.12 13.80 -0.63
C PRO A 146 6.59 13.80 -0.18
N ASP A 147 6.86 13.57 1.11
CA ASP A 147 8.19 13.45 1.69
C ASP A 147 8.27 12.24 2.65
N PRO A 148 8.62 11.04 2.13
CA PRO A 148 8.78 9.84 2.97
C PRO A 148 9.78 10.01 4.12
N ARG A 149 10.81 10.83 3.95
CA ARG A 149 11.79 11.05 5.00
C ARG A 149 11.24 11.89 6.15
N GLU A 150 10.41 12.88 5.85
CA GLU A 150 9.73 13.67 6.87
C GLU A 150 8.66 12.83 7.60
N ALA A 151 7.91 11.99 6.88
CA ALA A 151 7.00 11.03 7.49
C ALA A 151 7.72 10.13 8.52
N LEU A 152 8.92 9.64 8.19
CA LEU A 152 9.74 8.85 9.12
C LEU A 152 10.21 9.66 10.35
N ARG A 153 10.49 10.98 10.22
CA ARG A 153 10.82 11.84 11.36
C ARG A 153 9.63 12.01 12.30
N GLU A 154 8.45 12.22 11.75
CA GLU A 154 7.22 12.30 12.52
C GLU A 154 6.89 10.96 13.23
N ILE A 155 7.08 9.84 12.55
CA ILE A 155 6.97 8.51 13.16
C ILE A 155 7.97 8.35 14.32
N TYR A 156 9.23 8.77 14.12
CA TYR A 156 10.23 8.74 15.19
C TYR A 156 9.82 9.63 16.37
N ARG A 157 9.31 10.83 16.11
CA ARG A 157 8.87 11.77 17.14
C ARG A 157 7.79 11.16 18.05
N VAL A 158 6.77 10.56 17.44
CA VAL A 158 5.62 10.01 18.20
C VAL A 158 5.89 8.66 18.86
N LEU A 159 6.92 7.92 18.44
CA LEU A 159 7.35 6.70 19.11
C LEU A 159 7.98 6.99 20.47
N ARG A 160 7.66 6.17 21.48
CA ARG A 160 8.35 6.18 22.79
C ARG A 160 9.77 5.63 22.65
N PRO A 161 10.68 5.99 23.58
CA PRO A 161 11.97 5.28 23.66
C PRO A 161 11.78 3.77 23.79
N GLY A 162 12.47 3.01 22.93
CA GLY A 162 12.31 1.56 22.79
C GLY A 162 11.10 1.13 21.95
N GLY A 163 10.26 2.06 21.52
CA GLY A 163 9.15 1.81 20.60
C GLY A 163 9.64 1.38 19.23
N ARG A 164 8.81 0.61 18.50
CA ARG A 164 9.21 -0.04 17.25
C ARG A 164 8.35 0.39 16.07
N LEU A 165 9.00 0.73 14.97
CA LEU A 165 8.39 0.82 13.65
C LEU A 165 8.52 -0.53 12.94
N ARG A 166 7.44 -1.04 12.35
CA ARG A 166 7.43 -2.10 11.36
C ARG A 166 6.85 -1.57 10.07
N MET A 167 7.62 -1.63 8.97
CA MET A 167 7.17 -1.09 7.69
C MET A 167 7.40 -2.07 6.55
N ASP A 168 6.42 -2.12 5.65
CA ASP A 168 6.49 -2.62 4.29
C ASP A 168 6.50 -1.42 3.34
N TYR A 169 7.06 -1.57 2.14
CA TYR A 169 7.19 -0.49 1.16
C TYR A 169 7.37 -1.08 -0.24
N GLU A 170 7.03 -0.31 -1.25
CA GLU A 170 7.19 -0.70 -2.63
C GLU A 170 8.52 -0.16 -3.19
N GLY A 171 9.53 -1.03 -3.28
CA GLY A 171 10.79 -0.72 -3.97
C GLY A 171 10.67 -0.88 -5.47
N LEU A 172 11.23 0.06 -6.25
CA LEU A 172 11.12 0.04 -7.72
C LEU A 172 11.97 -1.05 -8.39
N GLY A 173 12.87 -1.71 -7.65
CA GLY A 173 13.73 -2.77 -8.18
C GLY A 173 12.97 -3.93 -8.84
N TYR A 174 11.76 -4.22 -8.38
CA TYR A 174 10.86 -5.21 -8.97
C TYR A 174 10.48 -4.91 -10.42
N TYR A 175 10.45 -3.64 -10.81
CA TYR A 175 9.99 -3.17 -12.12
C TYR A 175 11.11 -3.06 -13.16
N ARG A 176 12.32 -3.55 -12.86
CA ARG A 176 13.41 -3.62 -13.85
C ARG A 176 13.07 -4.59 -14.99
N GLY A 177 13.70 -4.38 -16.13
CA GLY A 177 13.62 -5.30 -17.25
C GLY A 177 12.39 -5.12 -18.14
N GLY A 178 12.01 -3.88 -18.40
CA GLY A 178 10.92 -3.51 -19.33
C GLY A 178 9.60 -3.21 -18.65
N LYS A 179 9.60 -3.19 -17.31
CA LYS A 179 8.43 -2.78 -16.52
C LYS A 179 8.55 -1.36 -15.97
N GLU A 180 9.53 -0.62 -16.41
CA GLU A 180 9.73 0.79 -16.04
C GLU A 180 8.53 1.65 -16.44
N ARG A 181 7.84 1.25 -17.52
CA ARG A 181 6.59 1.85 -17.97
C ARG A 181 5.47 0.82 -18.01
N GLU A 182 4.41 1.12 -17.33
CA GLU A 182 3.18 0.33 -17.27
C GLU A 182 1.97 1.23 -17.48
N VAL A 183 0.88 0.65 -17.98
CA VAL A 183 -0.37 1.36 -18.20
C VAL A 183 -1.51 0.57 -17.57
N TRP A 184 -2.35 1.27 -16.82
CA TRP A 184 -3.55 0.70 -16.19
C TRP A 184 -4.76 1.54 -16.54
N LEU A 185 -5.87 0.87 -16.73
CA LEU A 185 -7.18 1.49 -16.91
C LEU A 185 -8.02 1.22 -15.66
N LEU A 186 -8.22 2.28 -14.87
CA LEU A 186 -9.02 2.24 -13.64
C LEU A 186 -10.50 2.45 -14.01
N ASP A 187 -11.32 1.48 -13.63
CA ASP A 187 -12.78 1.54 -13.81
C ASP A 187 -13.40 2.45 -12.74
N MET A 188 -14.15 3.44 -13.16
CA MET A 188 -14.89 4.38 -12.31
C MET A 188 -16.41 4.35 -12.64
N GLY A 189 -16.89 3.26 -13.23
CA GLY A 189 -18.27 3.09 -13.67
C GLY A 189 -18.52 3.63 -15.07
N GLU A 190 -19.23 4.75 -15.21
CA GLU A 190 -19.47 5.43 -16.50
C GLU A 190 -18.29 6.28 -16.97
N ALA A 191 -17.24 6.35 -16.17
CA ALA A 191 -15.98 7.05 -16.44
C ALA A 191 -14.80 6.09 -16.19
N CYS A 192 -13.60 6.48 -16.62
CA CYS A 192 -12.39 5.74 -16.29
C CYS A 192 -11.18 6.68 -16.23
N ARG A 193 -10.12 6.21 -15.59
CA ARG A 193 -8.80 6.86 -15.58
C ARG A 193 -7.76 5.96 -16.21
N LEU A 194 -7.10 6.43 -17.26
CA LEU A 194 -5.90 5.80 -17.80
C LEU A 194 -4.70 6.28 -16.99
N ILE A 195 -3.97 5.36 -16.39
CA ILE A 195 -2.77 5.66 -15.59
C ILE A 195 -1.55 5.16 -16.35
N ILE A 196 -0.58 6.03 -16.55
CA ILE A 196 0.73 5.69 -17.14
C ILE A 196 1.78 5.90 -16.06
N TYR A 197 2.42 4.82 -15.65
CA TYR A 197 3.56 4.83 -14.74
C TYR A 197 4.85 5.11 -15.53
N ASP A 198 5.66 6.05 -15.06
CA ASP A 198 7.01 6.34 -15.55
C ASP A 198 7.99 6.21 -14.37
N ARG A 199 8.58 5.03 -14.21
CA ARG A 199 9.43 4.68 -13.07
C ARG A 199 10.88 4.95 -13.41
N HIS A 200 11.50 5.82 -12.64
CA HIS A 200 12.92 6.18 -12.68
C HIS A 200 13.64 5.41 -11.58
N ILE A 201 13.98 4.15 -11.87
CA ILE A 201 14.42 3.17 -10.86
C ILE A 201 15.67 3.61 -10.12
N GLU A 202 16.69 4.14 -10.84
CA GLU A 202 17.94 4.61 -10.24
C GLU A 202 17.76 5.90 -9.42
N GLU A 203 16.71 6.65 -9.68
CA GLU A 203 16.35 7.87 -8.95
C GLU A 203 15.39 7.60 -7.80
N GLU A 204 14.96 6.35 -7.64
CA GLU A 204 13.95 5.93 -6.65
C GLU A 204 12.68 6.79 -6.71
N ARG A 205 12.22 7.11 -7.93
CA ARG A 205 11.11 8.03 -8.21
C ARG A 205 10.17 7.45 -9.26
N ALA A 206 8.87 7.64 -9.07
CA ALA A 206 7.86 7.36 -10.07
C ALA A 206 7.05 8.63 -10.38
N ASP A 207 6.84 8.90 -11.66
CA ASP A 207 5.85 9.86 -12.14
C ASP A 207 4.64 9.08 -12.66
N GLU A 208 3.45 9.38 -12.15
CA GLU A 208 2.20 8.72 -12.50
C GLU A 208 1.30 9.72 -13.19
N TYR A 209 1.01 9.48 -14.47
CA TYR A 209 0.15 10.33 -15.28
C TYR A 209 -1.24 9.73 -15.37
N GLY A 210 -2.26 10.49 -14.98
CA GLY A 210 -3.66 10.11 -15.06
C GLY A 210 -4.40 10.92 -16.12
N LEU A 211 -5.17 10.23 -16.99
CA LEU A 211 -6.09 10.85 -17.92
C LEU A 211 -7.51 10.40 -17.61
N ASP A 212 -8.37 11.32 -17.22
CA ASP A 212 -9.79 11.04 -16.95
C ASP A 212 -10.60 11.12 -18.24
N PHE A 213 -11.47 10.12 -18.42
CA PHE A 213 -12.37 10.02 -19.57
C PHE A 213 -13.81 9.95 -19.09
N ALA A 214 -14.70 10.77 -19.71
CA ALA A 214 -16.15 10.69 -19.52
C ALA A 214 -16.73 9.58 -20.41
N MET A 215 -16.17 8.38 -20.32
CA MET A 215 -16.62 7.18 -21.04
C MET A 215 -16.20 5.92 -20.30
N PRO A 216 -16.91 4.79 -20.49
CA PRO A 216 -16.60 3.52 -19.85
C PRO A 216 -15.21 2.99 -20.24
N PRO A 217 -14.54 2.22 -19.34
CA PRO A 217 -13.21 1.69 -19.59
C PRO A 217 -13.12 0.80 -20.84
N GLY A 218 -14.19 0.07 -21.19
CA GLY A 218 -14.21 -0.77 -22.38
C GLY A 218 -14.13 0.01 -23.70
N GLU A 219 -14.68 1.23 -23.76
CA GLU A 219 -14.59 2.10 -24.93
C GLU A 219 -13.17 2.68 -25.09
N VAL A 220 -12.55 3.12 -23.99
CA VAL A 220 -11.15 3.59 -23.99
C VAL A 220 -10.20 2.46 -24.34
N ALA A 221 -10.36 1.29 -23.74
CA ALA A 221 -9.55 0.11 -24.05
C ALA A 221 -9.66 -0.30 -25.53
N SER A 222 -10.86 -0.27 -26.09
CA SER A 222 -11.09 -0.57 -27.52
C SER A 222 -10.42 0.46 -28.44
N ALA A 223 -10.46 1.74 -28.07
CA ALA A 223 -9.82 2.80 -28.85
C ALA A 223 -8.29 2.69 -28.79
N LEU A 224 -7.71 2.24 -27.67
CA LEU A 224 -6.28 2.03 -27.51
C LEU A 224 -5.81 0.77 -28.25
N ALA A 225 -6.48 -0.37 -28.06
CA ALA A 225 -6.04 -1.65 -28.60
C ALA A 225 -6.48 -1.92 -30.05
N GLY A 226 -7.43 -1.13 -30.58
CA GLY A 226 -8.00 -1.38 -31.90
C GLY A 226 -8.85 -2.65 -32.02
N GLU A 227 -9.17 -3.31 -30.90
CA GLU A 227 -9.94 -4.54 -30.83
C GLU A 227 -11.16 -4.40 -29.92
N ALA A 228 -12.30 -4.96 -30.32
CA ALA A 228 -13.50 -5.00 -29.50
C ALA A 228 -13.36 -6.05 -28.40
N GLY A 229 -13.54 -5.63 -27.13
CA GLY A 229 -13.60 -6.56 -25.99
C GLY A 229 -12.49 -6.42 -24.95
N ALA A 230 -11.63 -5.41 -25.03
CA ALA A 230 -10.71 -5.09 -23.95
C ALA A 230 -11.48 -4.60 -22.70
N SER A 231 -11.08 -5.05 -21.52
CA SER A 231 -11.67 -4.72 -20.22
C SER A 231 -10.74 -3.82 -19.39
N ALA A 232 -11.27 -3.26 -18.29
CA ALA A 232 -10.46 -2.57 -17.30
C ALA A 232 -9.31 -3.45 -16.80
N GLY A 233 -8.17 -2.84 -16.49
CA GLY A 233 -6.97 -3.52 -16.00
C GLY A 233 -5.70 -3.09 -16.72
N ALA A 234 -4.70 -3.96 -16.75
CA ALA A 234 -3.42 -3.69 -17.41
C ALA A 234 -3.59 -3.58 -18.94
N VAL A 235 -3.10 -2.50 -19.49
CA VAL A 235 -3.05 -2.21 -20.94
C VAL A 235 -1.58 -2.23 -21.36
N GLY A 236 -1.27 -2.86 -22.52
CA GLY A 236 0.09 -2.81 -23.05
C GLY A 236 0.47 -1.37 -23.39
N ILE A 237 1.63 -0.90 -22.94
CA ILE A 237 2.12 0.45 -23.23
C ILE A 237 2.23 0.71 -24.73
N GLU A 238 2.49 -0.32 -25.52
CA GLU A 238 2.57 -0.31 -26.98
C GLU A 238 1.25 0.10 -27.65
N HIS A 239 0.11 -0.06 -26.98
CA HIS A 239 -1.20 0.33 -27.47
C HIS A 239 -1.50 1.82 -27.23
N VAL A 240 -0.75 2.49 -26.34
CA VAL A 240 -0.92 3.93 -26.08
C VAL A 240 -0.15 4.73 -27.16
N THR A 241 -0.67 4.68 -28.38
CA THR A 241 -0.08 5.38 -29.53
C THR A 241 -0.52 6.85 -29.55
N LEU A 242 0.23 7.69 -30.26
CA LEU A 242 -0.14 9.12 -30.42
C LEU A 242 -1.47 9.28 -31.16
N ASP A 243 -1.71 8.45 -32.18
CA ASP A 243 -2.95 8.47 -32.96
C ASP A 243 -4.15 8.12 -32.08
N ALA A 244 -4.00 7.13 -31.19
CA ALA A 244 -5.05 6.76 -30.23
C ALA A 244 -5.30 7.89 -29.21
N LEU A 245 -4.24 8.53 -28.71
CA LEU A 245 -4.38 9.68 -27.79
C LEU A 245 -5.03 10.89 -28.48
N ASP A 246 -4.68 11.17 -29.73
CA ASP A 246 -5.32 12.24 -30.52
C ASP A 246 -6.81 11.95 -30.77
N ALA A 247 -7.16 10.69 -31.07
CA ALA A 247 -8.55 10.26 -31.23
C ALA A 247 -9.36 10.36 -29.92
N LEU A 248 -8.75 10.01 -28.79
CA LEU A 248 -9.39 10.07 -27.46
C LEU A 248 -9.41 11.48 -26.86
N ARG A 249 -8.60 12.41 -27.36
CA ARG A 249 -8.44 13.75 -26.81
C ARG A 249 -9.76 14.50 -26.54
N PRO A 250 -10.78 14.46 -27.41
CA PRO A 250 -12.05 15.14 -27.16
C PRO A 250 -12.84 14.60 -25.94
N ALA A 251 -12.53 13.38 -25.50
CA ALA A 251 -13.19 12.72 -24.36
C ALA A 251 -12.40 12.88 -23.05
N ILE A 252 -11.19 13.46 -23.09
CA ILE A 252 -10.39 13.71 -21.89
C ILE A 252 -10.99 14.88 -21.11
N THR A 253 -11.38 14.63 -19.86
CA THR A 253 -11.98 15.60 -18.95
C THR A 253 -11.01 16.13 -17.90
N GLY A 254 -9.91 15.42 -17.66
CA GLY A 254 -8.86 15.79 -16.71
C GLY A 254 -7.53 15.15 -17.07
N ALA A 255 -6.45 15.86 -16.73
CA ALA A 255 -5.10 15.33 -16.85
C ALA A 255 -4.32 15.65 -15.56
N TRP A 256 -3.70 14.64 -14.97
CA TRP A 256 -3.07 14.70 -13.66
C TRP A 256 -1.65 14.17 -13.69
N VAL A 257 -0.83 14.63 -12.77
CA VAL A 257 0.47 14.00 -12.48
C VAL A 257 0.70 13.94 -10.97
N CYS A 258 0.99 12.73 -10.49
CA CYS A 258 1.48 12.47 -9.14
C CYS A 258 2.94 12.03 -9.21
N THR A 259 3.82 12.68 -8.44
CA THR A 259 5.24 12.30 -8.36
C THR A 259 5.51 11.76 -6.97
N LEU A 260 5.96 10.50 -6.89
CA LEU A 260 6.24 9.80 -5.65
C LEU A 260 7.71 9.41 -5.57
N SER A 261 8.24 9.40 -4.35
CA SER A 261 9.53 8.80 -4.04
C SER A 261 9.29 7.36 -3.60
N HIS A 262 9.97 6.39 -4.23
CA HIS A 262 9.94 4.98 -3.89
C HIS A 262 11.32 4.51 -3.42
N PRO A 263 11.73 4.86 -2.20
CA PRO A 263 13.05 4.52 -1.70
C PRO A 263 13.26 3.01 -1.61
N SER A 264 14.46 2.57 -1.98
CA SER A 264 14.88 1.19 -1.77
C SER A 264 15.04 0.87 -0.28
N GLY A 265 15.10 -0.41 0.06
CA GLY A 265 15.42 -0.87 1.41
C GLY A 265 16.73 -0.30 1.95
N ALA A 266 17.73 -0.11 1.09
CA ALA A 266 19.00 0.50 1.45
C ALA A 266 18.85 1.98 1.82
N THR A 267 18.06 2.72 1.06
CA THR A 267 17.77 4.14 1.32
C THR A 267 16.96 4.30 2.60
N TYR A 268 15.90 3.52 2.79
CA TYR A 268 15.14 3.53 4.04
C TYR A 268 16.00 3.18 5.26
N ALA A 269 16.82 2.12 5.18
CA ALA A 269 17.70 1.74 6.28
C ALA A 269 18.72 2.83 6.63
N ARG A 270 19.23 3.57 5.64
CA ARG A 270 20.10 4.73 5.85
C ARG A 270 19.35 5.88 6.54
N TRP A 271 18.19 6.29 6.02
CA TRP A 271 17.41 7.39 6.58
C TRP A 271 16.97 7.12 8.02
N LEU A 272 16.52 5.92 8.32
CA LEU A 272 16.16 5.54 9.69
C LEU A 272 17.32 5.71 10.67
N ARG A 273 18.55 5.30 10.29
CA ARG A 273 19.75 5.52 11.13
C ARG A 273 20.09 7.01 11.27
N GLU A 274 20.02 7.78 10.20
CA GLU A 274 20.26 9.23 10.20
C GLU A 274 19.23 10.01 11.03
N ILE A 275 17.99 9.55 11.11
CA ILE A 275 16.92 10.12 11.94
C ILE A 275 17.18 9.85 13.43
N GLY A 276 17.83 8.73 13.78
CA GLY A 276 18.19 8.42 15.14
C GLY A 276 17.66 7.09 15.69
N PHE A 277 17.06 6.24 14.85
CA PHE A 277 16.68 4.90 15.27
C PHE A 277 17.96 4.11 15.68
N SER A 278 17.94 3.59 16.91
CA SER A 278 19.09 2.90 17.51
C SER A 278 19.37 1.54 16.87
N ILE A 279 18.31 0.88 16.38
CA ILE A 279 18.38 -0.42 15.70
C ILE A 279 17.57 -0.30 14.40
N VAL A 280 18.16 -0.73 13.29
CA VAL A 280 17.47 -0.82 11.98
C VAL A 280 17.79 -2.18 11.38
N ARG A 281 16.79 -3.03 11.27
CA ARG A 281 16.90 -4.42 10.82
C ARG A 281 15.99 -4.69 9.64
N PRO A 282 16.52 -4.89 8.43
CA PRO A 282 15.81 -5.59 7.36
C PRO A 282 15.60 -7.06 7.75
N THR A 283 14.38 -7.55 7.70
CA THR A 283 14.01 -8.91 8.13
C THR A 283 13.03 -9.57 7.18
N HIS A 284 12.94 -10.89 7.27
CA HIS A 284 11.93 -11.63 6.52
C HIS A 284 10.52 -11.26 6.99
N SER A 285 9.52 -11.46 6.10
CA SER A 285 8.11 -11.21 6.38
C SER A 285 7.37 -12.50 6.73
N GLY A 286 6.46 -12.40 7.72
CA GLY A 286 5.60 -13.50 8.12
C GLY A 286 4.61 -13.94 7.07
N GLY A 287 4.19 -13.06 6.14
CA GLY A 287 3.24 -13.38 5.08
C GLY A 287 3.78 -14.39 4.07
N PRO A 288 4.84 -14.06 3.31
CA PRO A 288 5.47 -15.00 2.38
C PRO A 288 5.90 -16.30 3.06
N PHE A 289 6.36 -16.24 4.32
CA PHE A 289 6.68 -17.42 5.09
C PHE A 289 5.44 -18.32 5.31
N ALA A 290 4.31 -17.75 5.71
CA ALA A 290 3.07 -18.50 5.93
C ALA A 290 2.53 -19.11 4.64
N ARG A 291 2.65 -18.40 3.51
CA ARG A 291 2.29 -18.93 2.17
C ARG A 291 3.17 -20.10 1.78
N GLU A 292 4.46 -20.03 2.01
CA GLU A 292 5.41 -21.12 1.73
C GLU A 292 5.12 -22.35 2.62
N LEU A 293 4.84 -22.12 3.90
CA LEU A 293 4.45 -23.20 4.83
C LEU A 293 3.18 -23.89 4.35
N PHE A 294 2.16 -23.12 3.95
CA PHE A 294 0.94 -23.68 3.36
C PHE A 294 1.25 -24.59 2.17
N GLY A 295 2.13 -24.16 1.25
CA GLY A 295 2.50 -24.92 0.07
C GLY A 295 3.24 -26.25 0.38
N ARG A 296 3.94 -26.31 1.52
CA ARG A 296 4.70 -27.48 1.96
C ARG A 296 3.92 -28.49 2.81
N MET A 297 2.84 -28.03 3.44
CA MET A 297 2.00 -28.91 4.26
C MET A 297 1.05 -29.74 3.39
N LEU A 298 0.88 -31.01 3.73
CA LEU A 298 -0.17 -31.83 3.14
C LEU A 298 -1.55 -31.28 3.51
N PRO A 299 -2.55 -31.32 2.60
CA PRO A 299 -3.87 -30.76 2.87
C PRO A 299 -4.52 -31.27 4.17
N GLU A 300 -4.33 -32.58 4.48
CA GLU A 300 -4.86 -33.22 5.68
C GLU A 300 -4.20 -32.78 6.99
N ASP A 301 -2.98 -32.24 6.92
CA ASP A 301 -2.24 -31.74 8.09
C ASP A 301 -2.50 -30.24 8.37
N ARG A 302 -3.21 -29.55 7.48
CA ARG A 302 -3.50 -28.12 7.65
C ARG A 302 -4.58 -27.90 8.68
N PRO A 303 -4.40 -26.96 9.64
CA PRO A 303 -5.47 -26.58 10.56
C PRO A 303 -6.72 -26.11 9.79
N ALA A 304 -7.89 -26.57 10.24
CA ALA A 304 -9.16 -26.32 9.57
C ALA A 304 -9.83 -24.98 9.98
N SER A 305 -9.20 -24.17 10.85
CA SER A 305 -9.77 -22.92 11.37
C SER A 305 -8.74 -21.80 11.43
N LEU A 306 -9.21 -20.54 11.43
CA LEU A 306 -8.37 -19.36 11.65
C LEU A 306 -7.58 -19.46 12.96
N GLU A 307 -8.22 -19.93 14.03
CA GLU A 307 -7.56 -20.10 15.33
C GLU A 307 -6.42 -21.10 15.25
N GLY A 308 -6.64 -22.27 14.65
CA GLY A 308 -5.61 -23.29 14.47
C GLY A 308 -4.44 -22.81 13.62
N VAL A 309 -4.73 -22.08 12.50
CA VAL A 309 -3.68 -21.46 11.68
C VAL A 309 -2.92 -20.40 12.48
N THR A 310 -3.62 -19.59 13.27
CA THR A 310 -2.98 -18.58 14.13
C THR A 310 -2.06 -19.22 15.17
N GLN A 311 -2.51 -20.27 15.83
CA GLN A 311 -1.70 -20.98 16.83
C GLN A 311 -0.45 -21.61 16.21
N LEU A 312 -0.59 -22.18 15.00
CA LEU A 312 0.55 -22.74 14.26
C LEU A 312 1.55 -21.64 13.85
N LEU A 313 1.06 -20.54 13.28
CA LEU A 313 1.92 -19.49 12.73
C LEU A 313 2.59 -18.64 13.81
N SER A 314 1.93 -18.37 14.93
CA SER A 314 2.41 -17.42 15.94
C SER A 314 3.86 -17.66 16.41
N PRO A 315 4.27 -18.85 16.87
CA PRO A 315 5.66 -19.06 17.31
C PRO A 315 6.66 -18.99 16.16
N LEU A 316 6.25 -19.33 14.95
CA LEU A 316 7.10 -19.32 13.77
C LEU A 316 7.32 -17.89 13.27
N VAL A 317 6.26 -17.08 13.20
CA VAL A 317 6.35 -15.67 12.77
C VAL A 317 7.16 -14.85 13.76
N GLN A 318 7.07 -15.11 15.08
CA GLN A 318 7.93 -14.47 16.08
C GLN A 318 9.43 -14.66 15.79
N VAL A 319 9.82 -15.81 15.25
CA VAL A 319 11.21 -16.05 14.83
C VAL A 319 11.50 -15.33 13.50
N VAL A 320 10.60 -15.46 12.55
CA VAL A 320 10.80 -14.92 11.18
C VAL A 320 11.01 -13.41 11.18
N VAL A 321 10.25 -12.66 11.99
CA VAL A 321 10.35 -11.18 12.06
C VAL A 321 11.67 -10.68 12.67
N GLU A 322 12.45 -11.55 13.30
CA GLU A 322 13.79 -11.23 13.81
C GLU A 322 14.91 -11.79 12.90
N MET A 323 14.55 -12.60 11.88
CA MET A 323 15.54 -13.19 10.96
C MET A 323 16.02 -12.14 9.95
N PRO A 324 17.33 -11.84 9.88
CA PRO A 324 17.88 -10.89 8.92
C PRO A 324 17.59 -11.30 7.47
N ALA A 325 17.26 -10.35 6.65
CA ALA A 325 17.11 -10.51 5.21
C ALA A 325 18.02 -9.53 4.44
N PRO A 326 18.50 -9.91 3.23
CA PRO A 326 19.28 -9.00 2.40
C PRO A 326 18.46 -7.75 2.04
N VAL A 327 19.02 -6.58 2.27
CA VAL A 327 18.35 -5.29 2.03
C VAL A 327 18.09 -5.04 0.53
N GLU A 328 18.87 -5.68 -0.32
CA GLU A 328 18.77 -5.60 -1.79
C GLU A 328 17.51 -6.30 -2.34
N LEU A 329 16.84 -7.09 -1.50
CA LEU A 329 15.58 -7.76 -1.86
C LEU A 329 14.35 -6.99 -1.38
N ASP A 330 14.52 -5.74 -0.98
CA ASP A 330 13.47 -4.87 -0.43
C ASP A 330 12.62 -5.57 0.66
N PRO A 331 13.28 -6.11 1.73
CA PRO A 331 12.58 -6.79 2.82
C PRO A 331 11.84 -5.79 3.72
N MET A 332 10.91 -6.28 4.52
CA MET A 332 10.33 -5.43 5.58
C MET A 332 11.42 -4.95 6.54
N ILE A 333 11.22 -3.74 7.09
CA ILE A 333 12.17 -3.14 8.03
C ILE A 333 11.53 -3.02 9.41
N THR A 334 12.25 -3.47 10.44
CA THR A 334 11.99 -3.14 11.84
C THR A 334 13.00 -2.11 12.32
N ALA A 335 12.52 -1.00 12.87
CA ALA A 335 13.38 0.02 13.47
C ALA A 335 12.97 0.32 14.91
N VAL A 336 13.95 0.54 15.80
CA VAL A 336 13.73 0.78 17.25
C VAL A 336 14.25 2.17 17.61
N LYS A 337 13.42 2.98 18.25
CA LYS A 337 13.79 4.31 18.78
C LYS A 337 14.68 4.20 20.02
#